data_7f776b0aa7044eaea7d3d2c92123214f
#
_entry.id   7f776b0aa7044eaea7d3d2c92123214f
#
_cell.length_a   1.000
_cell.length_b   1.000
_cell.length_c   1.000
_cell.angle_alpha   90.00
_cell.angle_beta   90.00
_cell.angle_gamma   90.00
#
_symmetry.space_group_name_H-M   'P 1'
#
loop_
_entity.id
_entity.type
_entity.pdbx_description
1 polymer ?
#
loop_
_entity_poly.entity_id
_entity_poly.type
_entity_poly.pdbx_seq_one_letter_code
_entity_poly.pdbx_strand_id
1 'polypeptide(L)'
;MRKTKELVISDRGTSKTFRITEMPASKFEWWIVSVGRLLAGCGAAGALDIGDMTDSSAVQETLARFLVTDGLKSLGNLDLDKVKPLYDDLLRCVELKSGDYYAPLNPETVDGVIEDVKTLFILRKEALLLHIGFLESVGSAVSPTVSKATASGTPRPRISAV
;
A
#
# COMPACT_ATOMS: atom_id res chain seq x y z
N MET A 1 -3.15 -5.48 -17.36
CA MET A 1 -3.76 -6.62 -16.63
C MET A 1 -3.52 -6.38 -15.14
N ARG A 2 -4.52 -6.52 -14.27
CA ARG A 2 -4.35 -6.34 -12.80
C ARG A 2 -3.50 -7.48 -12.23
N LYS A 3 -2.66 -7.16 -11.25
CA LYS A 3 -1.85 -8.18 -10.56
C LYS A 3 -2.76 -9.06 -9.71
N THR A 4 -2.40 -10.34 -9.63
CA THR A 4 -3.08 -11.33 -8.78
C THR A 4 -2.06 -12.10 -7.97
N LYS A 5 -2.42 -12.50 -6.75
CA LYS A 5 -1.61 -13.35 -5.87
C LYS A 5 -2.48 -14.43 -5.28
N GLU A 6 -2.03 -15.67 -5.36
CA GLU A 6 -2.66 -16.78 -4.66
C GLU A 6 -1.89 -17.10 -3.37
N LEU A 7 -2.61 -17.47 -2.32
CA LEU A 7 -2.05 -17.90 -1.06
C LEU A 7 -2.92 -18.94 -0.38
N VAL A 8 -2.27 -19.85 0.34
CA VAL A 8 -2.94 -20.87 1.13
C VAL A 8 -2.76 -20.53 2.61
N ILE A 9 -3.87 -20.42 3.33
CA ILE A 9 -3.87 -20.09 4.76
C ILE A 9 -4.60 -21.21 5.51
N SER A 10 -4.03 -21.61 6.66
CA SER A 10 -4.72 -22.48 7.59
C SER A 10 -5.64 -21.65 8.48
N ASP A 11 -6.95 -21.87 8.35
CA ASP A 11 -7.99 -21.24 9.13
C ASP A 11 -8.59 -22.30 10.07
N ARG A 12 -8.28 -22.19 11.35
CA ARG A 12 -8.63 -23.20 12.39
C ARG A 12 -8.37 -24.66 12.00
N GLY A 13 -7.20 -24.91 11.37
CA GLY A 13 -6.80 -26.26 10.95
C GLY A 13 -7.30 -26.69 9.58
N THR A 14 -8.18 -25.90 8.94
CA THR A 14 -8.62 -26.12 7.56
C THR A 14 -7.81 -25.27 6.61
N SER A 15 -7.18 -25.89 5.61
CA SER A 15 -6.44 -25.18 4.56
C SER A 15 -7.42 -24.57 3.57
N LYS A 16 -7.38 -23.24 3.43
CA LYS A 16 -8.18 -22.51 2.47
C LYS A 16 -7.27 -21.78 1.48
N THR A 17 -7.63 -21.81 0.21
CA THR A 17 -6.88 -21.12 -0.86
C THR A 17 -7.60 -19.84 -1.22
N PHE A 18 -6.87 -18.72 -1.18
CA PHE A 18 -7.39 -17.40 -1.50
C PHE A 18 -6.66 -16.84 -2.72
N ARG A 19 -7.37 -16.06 -3.52
CA ARG A 19 -6.81 -15.25 -4.59
C ARG A 19 -7.06 -13.78 -4.28
N ILE A 20 -6.02 -12.98 -4.30
CA ILE A 20 -6.10 -11.54 -4.12
C ILE A 20 -5.88 -10.89 -5.47
N THR A 21 -6.77 -9.99 -5.87
CA THR A 21 -6.70 -9.23 -7.11
C THR A 21 -6.57 -7.75 -6.81
N GLU A 22 -5.64 -7.08 -7.47
CA GLU A 22 -5.41 -5.63 -7.33
C GLU A 22 -6.68 -4.82 -7.64
N MET A 23 -6.94 -3.76 -6.87
CA MET A 23 -8.03 -2.82 -7.14
C MET A 23 -7.86 -2.15 -8.51
N PRO A 24 -8.94 -1.67 -9.14
CA PRO A 24 -8.82 -0.72 -10.25
C PRO A 24 -8.04 0.52 -9.81
N ALA A 25 -7.19 1.06 -10.71
CA ALA A 25 -6.31 2.20 -10.39
C ALA A 25 -7.06 3.41 -9.79
N SER A 26 -8.20 3.77 -10.37
CA SER A 26 -9.03 4.88 -9.87
C SER A 26 -9.58 4.63 -8.47
N LYS A 27 -9.94 3.38 -8.15
CA LYS A 27 -10.41 3.03 -6.81
C LYS A 27 -9.26 3.07 -5.80
N PHE A 28 -8.08 2.59 -6.18
CA PHE A 28 -6.90 2.59 -5.32
C PHE A 28 -6.40 4.01 -5.04
N GLU A 29 -6.43 4.90 -6.04
CA GLU A 29 -6.12 6.32 -5.88
C GLU A 29 -6.99 6.96 -4.78
N TRP A 30 -8.31 6.79 -4.85
CA TRP A 30 -9.21 7.30 -3.82
C TRP A 30 -9.02 6.64 -2.47
N TRP A 31 -8.69 5.37 -2.44
CA TRP A 31 -8.37 4.64 -1.22
C TRP A 31 -7.15 5.24 -0.52
N ILE A 32 -6.04 5.49 -1.25
CA ILE A 32 -4.83 6.14 -0.70
C ILE A 32 -5.15 7.53 -0.17
N VAL A 33 -5.88 8.36 -0.93
CA VAL A 33 -6.26 9.71 -0.49
C VAL A 33 -7.08 9.64 0.80
N SER A 34 -7.99 8.69 0.92
CA SER A 34 -8.80 8.51 2.12
C SER A 34 -7.97 8.09 3.32
N VAL A 35 -7.02 7.16 3.15
CA VAL A 35 -6.05 6.78 4.19
C VAL A 35 -5.21 7.99 4.62
N GLY A 36 -4.66 8.74 3.66
CA GLY A 36 -3.87 9.94 3.95
C GLY A 36 -4.64 10.98 4.76
N ARG A 37 -5.91 11.22 4.43
CA ARG A 37 -6.78 12.14 5.18
C ARG A 37 -7.06 11.67 6.61
N LEU A 38 -7.26 10.35 6.80
CA LEU A 38 -7.44 9.78 8.14
C LEU A 38 -6.18 9.97 8.99
N LEU A 39 -5.01 9.66 8.44
CA LEU A 39 -3.73 9.82 9.13
C LEU A 39 -3.43 11.28 9.48
N ALA A 40 -3.71 12.21 8.57
CA ALA A 40 -3.58 13.63 8.82
C ALA A 40 -4.48 14.10 9.99
N GLY A 41 -5.71 13.59 10.04
CA GLY A 41 -6.66 13.89 11.11
C GLY A 41 -6.24 13.39 12.51
N CYS A 42 -5.39 12.35 12.56
CA CYS A 42 -4.89 11.77 13.82
C CYS A 42 -3.54 12.37 14.28
N GLY A 43 -3.04 13.38 13.60
CA GLY A 43 -1.71 13.94 13.89
C GLY A 43 -0.55 13.07 13.39
N ALA A 44 -0.84 11.99 12.69
CA ALA A 44 0.15 11.09 12.10
C ALA A 44 0.53 11.50 10.65
N ALA A 45 0.29 12.76 10.28
CA ALA A 45 0.60 13.28 8.95
C ALA A 45 2.08 13.14 8.55
N GLY A 46 3.00 13.09 9.53
CA GLY A 46 4.41 12.82 9.30
C GLY A 46 4.76 11.34 9.11
N ALA A 47 3.83 10.42 9.36
CA ALA A 47 4.07 8.98 9.17
C ALA A 47 3.96 8.54 7.71
N LEU A 48 3.30 9.35 6.87
CA LEU A 48 3.29 9.21 5.43
C LEU A 48 3.88 10.47 4.81
N ASP A 49 5.19 10.64 4.90
CA ASP A 49 5.89 11.62 4.06
C ASP A 49 5.88 11.11 2.63
N ILE A 50 4.88 11.59 1.87
CA ILE A 50 4.69 11.25 0.45
C ILE A 50 5.90 11.69 -0.39
N GLY A 51 6.76 12.57 0.16
CA GLY A 51 7.98 13.03 -0.49
C GLY A 51 9.08 11.96 -0.61
N ASP A 52 9.08 10.96 0.25
CA ASP A 52 10.12 9.92 0.32
C ASP A 52 9.60 8.53 -0.12
N MET A 53 8.53 8.47 -0.90
CA MET A 53 7.98 7.23 -1.48
C MET A 53 8.90 6.57 -2.51
N THR A 54 10.14 7.03 -2.65
CA THR A 54 11.15 6.40 -3.53
C THR A 54 11.78 5.16 -2.90
N ASP A 55 11.68 4.99 -1.58
CA ASP A 55 12.18 3.80 -0.86
C ASP A 55 11.00 2.93 -0.38
N SER A 56 10.72 1.87 -1.13
CA SER A 56 9.66 0.93 -0.85
C SER A 56 9.80 0.21 0.49
N SER A 57 11.04 0.01 0.96
CA SER A 57 11.32 -0.63 2.24
C SER A 57 10.92 0.28 3.40
N ALA A 58 11.17 1.58 3.30
CA ALA A 58 10.77 2.59 4.28
C ALA A 58 9.24 2.73 4.36
N VAL A 59 8.56 2.69 3.21
CA VAL A 59 7.08 2.72 3.15
C VAL A 59 6.49 1.46 3.78
N GLN A 60 7.03 0.28 3.49
CA GLN A 60 6.57 -0.99 4.08
C GLN A 60 6.80 -1.01 5.60
N GLU A 61 7.95 -0.56 6.07
CA GLU A 61 8.26 -0.49 7.51
C GLU A 61 7.36 0.52 8.22
N THR A 62 7.13 1.69 7.63
CA THR A 62 6.26 2.73 8.17
C THR A 62 4.81 2.25 8.26
N LEU A 63 4.30 1.59 7.21
CA LEU A 63 2.95 1.01 7.22
C LEU A 63 2.83 -0.17 8.17
N ALA A 64 3.85 -1.03 8.25
CA ALA A 64 3.86 -2.13 9.21
C ALA A 64 3.91 -1.60 10.67
N ARG A 65 4.72 -0.58 10.94
CA ARG A 65 4.75 0.12 12.23
C ARG A 65 3.39 0.75 12.55
N PHE A 66 2.80 1.46 11.59
CA PHE A 66 1.49 2.08 11.77
C PHE A 66 0.42 1.02 12.10
N LEU A 67 0.39 -0.09 11.36
CA LEU A 67 -0.59 -1.17 11.60
C LEU A 67 -0.39 -1.87 12.95
N VAL A 68 0.86 -1.97 13.44
CA VAL A 68 1.17 -2.76 14.65
C VAL A 68 1.32 -1.90 15.91
N THR A 69 1.87 -0.70 15.81
CA THR A 69 2.26 0.08 17.00
C THR A 69 1.49 1.39 17.13
N ASP A 70 1.49 2.20 16.10
CA ASP A 70 0.91 3.55 16.12
C ASP A 70 -0.57 3.53 15.77
N GLY A 71 -1.01 2.53 14.98
CA GLY A 71 -2.42 2.26 14.72
C GLY A 71 -3.19 1.98 16.02
N LEU A 72 -2.63 1.19 16.92
CA LEU A 72 -3.24 0.90 18.23
C LEU A 72 -3.28 2.15 19.14
N LYS A 73 -2.26 2.99 19.12
CA LYS A 73 -2.23 4.24 19.91
C LYS A 73 -3.11 5.33 19.31
N SER A 74 -3.19 5.38 17.98
CA SER A 74 -3.98 6.35 17.24
C SER A 74 -5.46 5.94 17.16
N LEU A 75 -5.81 4.69 17.46
CA LEU A 75 -7.19 4.18 17.45
C LEU A 75 -8.13 5.00 18.36
N GLY A 76 -7.61 5.59 19.44
CA GLY A 76 -8.41 6.48 20.32
C GLY A 76 -8.87 7.77 19.63
N ASN A 77 -8.23 8.19 18.56
CA ASN A 77 -8.53 9.41 17.79
C ASN A 77 -9.04 9.13 16.38
N LEU A 78 -9.09 7.84 15.97
CA LEU A 78 -9.58 7.43 14.67
C LEU A 78 -11.09 7.27 14.69
N ASP A 79 -11.74 7.90 13.74
CA ASP A 79 -13.15 7.68 13.44
C ASP A 79 -13.31 6.28 12.79
N LEU A 80 -13.75 5.31 13.60
CA LEU A 80 -13.88 3.91 13.18
C LEU A 80 -14.86 3.75 12.02
N ASP A 81 -15.87 4.63 11.92
CA ASP A 81 -16.82 4.62 10.81
C ASP A 81 -16.14 4.96 9.47
N LYS A 82 -15.05 5.72 9.50
CA LYS A 82 -14.24 6.02 8.32
C LYS A 82 -13.17 4.96 8.03
N VAL A 83 -12.69 4.29 9.06
CA VAL A 83 -11.68 3.22 8.91
C VAL A 83 -12.30 1.95 8.35
N LYS A 84 -13.49 1.58 8.83
CA LYS A 84 -14.16 0.34 8.45
C LYS A 84 -14.32 0.17 6.93
N PRO A 85 -14.81 1.16 6.15
CA PRO A 85 -14.91 1.03 4.68
C PRO A 85 -13.58 0.73 4.00
N LEU A 86 -12.46 1.29 4.50
CA LEU A 86 -11.14 1.06 3.93
C LEU A 86 -10.67 -0.39 4.16
N TYR A 87 -10.96 -0.95 5.33
CA TYR A 87 -10.71 -2.35 5.63
C TYR A 87 -11.58 -3.29 4.79
N ASP A 88 -12.84 -2.92 4.58
CA ASP A 88 -13.79 -3.67 3.77
C ASP A 88 -13.40 -3.66 2.29
N ASP A 89 -12.85 -2.55 1.79
CA ASP A 89 -12.35 -2.45 0.42
C ASP A 89 -11.15 -3.37 0.16
N LEU A 90 -10.24 -3.53 1.13
CA LEU A 90 -9.14 -4.51 1.03
C LEU A 90 -9.69 -5.95 0.99
N LEU A 91 -10.71 -6.25 1.79
CA LEU A 91 -11.31 -7.57 1.81
C LEU A 91 -12.03 -7.90 0.50
N ARG A 92 -12.67 -6.93 -0.14
CA ARG A 92 -13.31 -7.09 -1.47
C ARG A 92 -12.32 -7.40 -2.60
N CYS A 93 -11.03 -7.26 -2.37
CA CYS A 93 -9.99 -7.68 -3.30
C CYS A 93 -9.71 -9.18 -3.22
N VAL A 94 -10.27 -9.87 -2.23
CA VAL A 94 -9.98 -11.27 -1.92
C VAL A 94 -11.12 -12.17 -2.39
N GLU A 95 -10.76 -13.29 -2.98
CA GLU A 95 -11.66 -14.35 -3.40
C GLU A 95 -11.24 -15.66 -2.74
N LEU A 96 -12.21 -16.47 -2.32
CA LEU A 96 -11.97 -17.83 -1.81
C LEU A 96 -12.15 -18.84 -2.93
N LYS A 97 -11.22 -19.78 -3.06
CA LYS A 97 -11.37 -20.92 -3.97
C LYS A 97 -12.40 -21.90 -3.41
N SER A 98 -13.45 -22.14 -4.19
CA SER A 98 -14.50 -23.10 -3.88
C SER A 98 -14.64 -24.08 -5.05
N GLY A 99 -14.01 -25.25 -4.94
CA GLY A 99 -13.91 -26.19 -6.07
C GLY A 99 -13.11 -25.58 -7.23
N ASP A 100 -13.75 -25.47 -8.39
CA ASP A 100 -13.14 -24.95 -9.62
C ASP A 100 -13.33 -23.44 -9.85
N TYR A 101 -14.02 -22.75 -8.97
CA TYR A 101 -14.29 -21.32 -9.09
C TYR A 101 -13.77 -20.52 -7.88
N TYR A 102 -13.69 -19.20 -8.05
CA TYR A 102 -13.33 -18.26 -6.99
C TYR A 102 -14.56 -17.43 -6.63
N ALA A 103 -14.94 -17.47 -5.36
CA ALA A 103 -16.05 -16.70 -4.80
C ALA A 103 -15.51 -15.43 -4.12
N PRO A 104 -16.04 -14.23 -4.45
CA PRO A 104 -15.60 -12.99 -3.81
C PRO A 104 -15.95 -12.99 -2.32
N LEU A 105 -15.02 -12.55 -1.47
CA LEU A 105 -15.28 -12.31 -0.07
C LEU A 105 -15.95 -10.94 0.09
N ASN A 106 -17.11 -10.94 0.72
CA ASN A 106 -17.82 -9.73 1.08
C ASN A 106 -17.77 -9.53 2.60
N PRO A 107 -17.65 -8.29 3.11
CA PRO A 107 -17.64 -8.00 4.54
C PRO A 107 -18.87 -8.56 5.28
N GLU A 108 -20.01 -8.69 4.59
CA GLU A 108 -21.28 -9.17 5.15
C GLU A 108 -21.35 -10.70 5.29
N THR A 109 -20.55 -11.43 4.47
CA THR A 109 -20.58 -12.90 4.42
C THR A 109 -19.31 -13.55 4.94
N VAL A 110 -18.30 -12.74 5.25
CA VAL A 110 -16.96 -13.21 5.63
C VAL A 110 -16.98 -14.08 6.90
N ASP A 111 -17.83 -13.76 7.85
CA ASP A 111 -17.91 -14.48 9.13
C ASP A 111 -18.42 -15.93 8.97
N GLY A 112 -19.17 -16.21 7.90
CA GLY A 112 -19.57 -17.57 7.54
C GLY A 112 -18.48 -18.38 6.85
N VAL A 113 -17.38 -17.72 6.44
CA VAL A 113 -16.31 -18.31 5.63
C VAL A 113 -14.99 -18.38 6.38
N ILE A 114 -14.66 -17.34 7.15
CA ILE A 114 -13.41 -17.21 7.90
C ILE A 114 -13.73 -17.23 9.39
N GLU A 115 -13.11 -18.18 10.09
CA GLU A 115 -13.34 -18.39 11.52
C GLU A 115 -12.25 -17.77 12.41
N ASP A 116 -11.06 -17.53 11.85
CA ASP A 116 -9.92 -17.00 12.59
C ASP A 116 -9.65 -15.53 12.20
N VAL A 117 -9.69 -14.66 13.21
CA VAL A 117 -9.31 -13.24 13.08
C VAL A 117 -7.93 -13.07 12.46
N LYS A 118 -6.97 -13.96 12.78
CA LYS A 118 -5.64 -13.95 12.19
C LYS A 118 -5.68 -14.09 10.68
N THR A 119 -6.55 -14.94 10.14
CA THR A 119 -6.75 -15.11 8.70
C THR A 119 -7.20 -13.79 8.06
N LEU A 120 -8.13 -13.05 8.66
CA LEU A 120 -8.57 -11.74 8.17
C LEU A 120 -7.43 -10.72 8.14
N PHE A 121 -6.61 -10.66 9.19
CA PHE A 121 -5.46 -9.78 9.22
C PHE A 121 -4.43 -10.11 8.14
N ILE A 122 -4.14 -11.40 7.93
CA ILE A 122 -3.21 -11.84 6.88
C ILE A 122 -3.74 -11.45 5.51
N LEU A 123 -5.00 -11.70 5.22
CA LEU A 123 -5.62 -11.38 3.92
C LEU A 123 -5.59 -9.88 3.62
N ARG A 124 -5.94 -9.03 4.60
CA ARG A 124 -5.89 -7.57 4.44
C ARG A 124 -4.47 -7.05 4.27
N LYS A 125 -3.51 -7.59 5.05
CA LYS A 125 -2.09 -7.28 4.90
C LYS A 125 -1.59 -7.63 3.50
N GLU A 126 -1.86 -8.83 3.02
CA GLU A 126 -1.41 -9.30 1.72
C GLU A 126 -2.08 -8.51 0.57
N ALA A 127 -3.36 -8.16 0.73
CA ALA A 127 -4.05 -7.27 -0.20
C ALA A 127 -3.36 -5.89 -0.26
N LEU A 128 -3.05 -5.30 0.90
CA LEU A 128 -2.33 -4.03 0.98
C LEU A 128 -0.95 -4.11 0.32
N LEU A 129 -0.16 -5.15 0.65
CA LEU A 129 1.18 -5.35 0.07
C LEU A 129 1.14 -5.49 -1.45
N LEU A 130 0.11 -6.16 -1.99
CA LEU A 130 -0.05 -6.28 -3.44
C LEU A 130 -0.22 -4.92 -4.12
N HIS A 131 -0.93 -3.99 -3.47
CA HIS A 131 -1.15 -2.64 -3.98
C HIS A 131 0.09 -1.75 -3.83
N ILE A 132 0.80 -1.84 -2.69
CA ILE A 132 2.01 -1.04 -2.43
C ILE A 132 3.17 -1.46 -3.34
N GLY A 133 3.30 -2.73 -3.68
CA GLY A 133 4.32 -3.20 -4.63
C GLY A 133 4.24 -2.54 -6.02
N PHE A 134 3.13 -1.86 -6.34
CA PHE A 134 3.03 -1.00 -7.52
C PHE A 134 3.81 0.32 -7.33
N LEU A 135 3.84 0.89 -6.15
CA LEU A 135 4.56 2.13 -5.86
C LEU A 135 6.08 1.97 -6.05
N GLU A 136 6.61 0.77 -5.85
CA GLU A 136 8.02 0.45 -6.16
C GLU A 136 8.36 0.65 -7.63
N SER A 137 7.44 0.27 -8.52
CA SER A 137 7.64 0.40 -9.96
C SER A 137 7.53 1.86 -10.45
N VAL A 138 6.75 2.70 -9.74
CA VAL A 138 6.60 4.12 -10.07
C VAL A 138 7.79 4.93 -9.57
N GLY A 139 8.30 4.64 -8.38
CA GLY A 139 9.50 5.31 -7.83
C GLY A 139 10.72 5.13 -8.73
N SER A 140 10.89 3.97 -9.34
CA SER A 140 11.97 3.69 -10.30
C SER A 140 11.80 4.43 -11.64
N ALA A 141 10.56 4.77 -12.03
CA ALA A 141 10.26 5.46 -13.29
C ALA A 141 10.39 6.98 -13.22
N VAL A 142 10.40 7.57 -12.03
CA VAL A 142 10.39 9.03 -11.81
C VAL A 142 11.73 9.56 -11.33
N SER A 143 12.83 8.77 -11.41
CA SER A 143 14.16 9.30 -11.14
C SER A 143 14.50 10.36 -12.19
N PRO A 144 14.54 11.66 -11.84
CA PRO A 144 14.99 12.68 -12.79
C PRO A 144 16.47 12.44 -13.07
N THR A 145 16.79 12.13 -14.31
CA THR A 145 18.17 12.14 -14.80
C THR A 145 18.65 13.59 -14.76
N VAL A 146 19.20 14.03 -13.64
CA VAL A 146 19.93 15.28 -13.57
C VAL A 146 21.22 15.09 -14.36
N SER A 147 21.14 15.35 -15.64
CA SER A 147 22.33 15.52 -16.47
C SER A 147 23.14 16.69 -15.93
N LYS A 148 24.20 16.37 -15.21
CA LYS A 148 25.20 17.34 -14.74
C LYS A 148 25.85 17.91 -15.99
N ALA A 149 25.36 19.02 -16.47
CA ALA A 149 26.02 19.79 -17.53
C ALA A 149 27.35 20.25 -16.99
N THR A 150 28.40 19.63 -17.47
CA THR A 150 29.81 20.06 -17.26
C THR A 150 29.99 21.37 -18.01
N ALA A 151 29.99 22.47 -17.28
CA ALA A 151 30.40 23.76 -17.84
C ALA A 151 31.88 23.70 -18.16
N SER A 152 32.23 23.49 -19.44
CA SER A 152 33.57 23.68 -19.96
C SER A 152 33.86 25.17 -19.96
N GLY A 153 34.73 25.60 -19.04
CA GLY A 153 35.25 26.97 -19.01
C GLY A 153 36.13 27.24 -20.22
N THR A 154 35.72 28.19 -21.04
CA THR A 154 36.53 28.73 -22.12
C THR A 154 37.60 29.66 -21.52
N PRO A 155 38.89 29.52 -21.81
CA PRO A 155 39.89 30.47 -21.33
C PRO A 155 39.80 31.77 -22.12
N ARG A 156 39.70 32.91 -21.41
CA ARG A 156 39.82 34.26 -21.98
C ARG A 156 41.23 34.52 -22.40
N PRO A 157 41.49 35.09 -23.59
CA PRO A 157 42.82 35.58 -23.98
C PRO A 157 43.23 36.83 -23.20
N ARG A 158 44.45 36.85 -22.65
CA ARG A 158 45.08 38.05 -22.06
C ARG A 158 45.49 39.00 -23.21
N ILE A 159 44.96 40.21 -23.13
CA ILE A 159 45.47 41.35 -23.95
C ILE A 159 46.59 42.01 -23.15
N SER A 160 47.80 41.97 -23.65
CA SER A 160 48.93 42.76 -23.14
C SER A 160 48.83 44.16 -23.74
N ALA A 161 48.83 45.16 -22.84
CA ALA A 161 48.97 46.55 -23.21
C ALA A 161 50.47 46.91 -23.26
N VAL A 162 50.85 47.58 -24.33
CA VAL A 162 52.12 48.34 -24.47
C VAL A 162 51.79 49.77 -24.10
#